data_85e016e577623cb0d5a12ccb2745a9b1
#
_entry.id   85e016e577623cb0d5a12ccb2745a9b1
#
_cell.length_a   1.000
_cell.length_b   1.000
_cell.length_c   1.000
_cell.angle_alpha   90.00
_cell.angle_beta   90.00
_cell.angle_gamma   90.00
#
_symmetry.space_group_name_H-M   'P 1'
#
loop_
_entity.id
_entity.type
_entity.pdbx_description
1 polymer ?
#
loop_
_entity_poly.entity_id
_entity_poly.type
_entity_poly.pdbx_seq_one_letter_code
_entity_poly.pdbx_strand_id
1 'polypeptide(L)'
;MFDLDKLYAGHKTHGDNPLCEGCTVLEKSKPCHSVMDHDDLTESPVLFLSDSLKYRLGTISCFSKAEVALINDCYKESYQIAASVKCPSVKEADMSPNNMNLCRAHLEATIDKVKPKLVFPCGNLAMKMLIKKSGITSKRGKSYEFTTAMGHRCIVVPIFHPYSCIKEPRHTVLFRTDIQNAYEKYVLGKKSEGNFSYKVLTKVEEVQDLADKLRDSSKTLAVDIETTGLNFLTDLIQTISISSHEQTWVIPLDHKDSPFRKGEPDYAQTWKCVRKILENPKGRKVFHNAKFDLKFLINYGIFTKNVWDTKIMHHLLDENMPKSLMDLTKLYFANELTDL
;
A
#
# COMPACT_ATOMS: atom_id res chain seq x y z
N MET A 1 -26.79 2.73 -5.85
CA MET A 1 -26.87 4.07 -5.19
C MET A 1 -27.44 3.84 -3.80
N PHE A 2 -26.63 4.05 -2.78
CA PHE A 2 -27.01 3.81 -1.38
C PHE A 2 -27.99 4.88 -0.92
N ASP A 3 -29.20 4.48 -0.49
CA ASP A 3 -30.22 5.38 0.04
C ASP A 3 -29.93 5.68 1.50
N LEU A 4 -29.40 6.87 1.75
CA LEU A 4 -28.99 7.35 3.08
C LEU A 4 -30.15 7.49 4.06
N ASP A 5 -31.35 7.74 3.57
CA ASP A 5 -32.52 7.96 4.43
C ASP A 5 -33.09 6.66 5.01
N LYS A 6 -32.83 5.50 4.35
CA LYS A 6 -33.17 4.16 4.86
C LYS A 6 -32.20 3.65 5.93
N LEU A 7 -30.96 4.15 5.94
CA LEU A 7 -29.92 3.74 6.92
C LEU A 7 -30.18 4.25 8.35
N TYR A 8 -31.12 5.20 8.51
CA TYR A 8 -31.29 5.93 9.76
C TYR A 8 -32.66 5.73 10.43
N ALA A 9 -33.51 4.88 9.89
CA ALA A 9 -34.89 4.70 10.34
C ALA A 9 -35.09 3.50 11.29
N GLY A 10 -34.31 3.35 12.34
CA GLY A 10 -34.53 2.27 13.31
C GLY A 10 -33.48 2.17 14.38
N HIS A 11 -33.61 2.98 15.44
CA HIS A 11 -32.65 2.97 16.54
C HIS A 11 -33.23 2.31 17.78
N LYS A 12 -32.65 1.21 18.24
CA LYS A 12 -32.86 0.66 19.58
C LYS A 12 -31.83 1.20 20.56
N THR A 13 -32.28 1.49 21.78
CA THR A 13 -31.42 2.05 22.85
C THR A 13 -30.48 1.01 23.46
N HIS A 14 -29.26 1.45 23.79
CA HIS A 14 -28.12 0.63 24.20
C HIS A 14 -28.17 0.04 25.61
N GLY A 15 -29.14 0.38 26.43
CA GLY A 15 -29.12 0.09 27.88
C GLY A 15 -28.94 -1.37 28.28
N ASP A 16 -29.24 -2.30 27.37
CA ASP A 16 -29.38 -3.71 27.70
C ASP A 16 -28.50 -4.67 26.85
N ASN A 17 -27.42 -4.17 26.22
CA ASN A 17 -26.55 -5.06 25.46
C ASN A 17 -25.47 -5.66 26.35
N PRO A 18 -25.54 -6.99 26.66
CA PRO A 18 -24.58 -7.65 27.57
C PRO A 18 -23.12 -7.59 27.07
N LEU A 19 -22.89 -7.37 25.78
CA LEU A 19 -21.54 -7.23 25.21
C LEU A 19 -20.90 -5.88 25.58
N CYS A 20 -21.66 -4.91 26.06
CA CYS A 20 -21.15 -3.59 26.47
C CYS A 20 -20.97 -3.47 28.00
N GLU A 21 -21.25 -4.52 28.76
CA GLU A 21 -21.05 -4.51 30.21
C GLU A 21 -19.56 -4.27 30.56
N GLY A 22 -19.30 -3.29 31.44
CA GLY A 22 -17.93 -2.88 31.80
C GLY A 22 -17.19 -2.02 30.78
N CYS A 23 -17.87 -1.52 29.73
CA CYS A 23 -17.26 -0.63 28.73
C CYS A 23 -17.24 0.83 29.21
N THR A 24 -16.06 1.38 29.47
CA THR A 24 -15.90 2.77 29.94
C THR A 24 -16.20 3.81 28.84
N VAL A 25 -16.19 3.42 27.57
CA VAL A 25 -16.56 4.29 26.46
C VAL A 25 -18.06 4.56 26.46
N LEU A 26 -18.87 3.54 26.79
CA LEU A 26 -20.32 3.68 26.89
C LEU A 26 -20.73 4.71 27.95
N GLU A 27 -20.03 4.74 29.10
CA GLU A 27 -20.27 5.70 30.16
C GLU A 27 -19.99 7.14 29.74
N LYS A 28 -18.97 7.37 28.91
CA LYS A 28 -18.57 8.70 28.42
C LYS A 28 -19.38 9.17 27.22
N SER A 29 -19.97 8.27 26.46
CA SER A 29 -20.66 8.60 25.20
C SER A 29 -22.13 9.03 25.38
N LYS A 30 -22.56 9.38 26.60
CA LYS A 30 -23.90 9.91 26.85
C LYS A 30 -24.14 11.23 26.06
N PRO A 31 -25.28 11.40 25.41
CA PRO A 31 -26.58 10.70 25.52
C PRO A 31 -26.95 9.85 24.30
N CYS A 32 -26.03 9.39 23.49
CA CYS A 32 -26.32 8.62 22.30
C CYS A 32 -26.39 7.13 22.60
N HIS A 33 -27.60 6.64 22.82
CA HIS A 33 -27.88 5.24 23.20
C HIS A 33 -28.22 4.33 22.03
N SER A 34 -27.86 4.66 20.79
CA SER A 34 -28.19 3.81 19.67
C SER A 34 -26.97 3.13 19.08
N VAL A 35 -26.91 1.84 19.19
CA VAL A 35 -26.17 0.97 18.28
C VAL A 35 -26.96 0.95 16.99
N MET A 36 -26.32 1.18 15.86
CA MET A 36 -26.92 0.80 14.59
C MET A 36 -27.17 -0.70 14.64
N ASP A 37 -28.43 -1.07 14.67
CA ASP A 37 -28.83 -2.46 14.66
C ASP A 37 -28.31 -3.08 13.35
N HIS A 38 -27.82 -4.31 13.44
CA HIS A 38 -27.35 -5.04 12.27
C HIS A 38 -28.52 -5.41 11.31
N ASP A 39 -29.75 -5.08 11.67
CA ASP A 39 -30.95 -5.55 10.96
C ASP A 39 -31.04 -5.04 9.52
N ASP A 40 -30.49 -3.86 9.23
CA ASP A 40 -30.49 -3.27 7.88
C ASP A 40 -29.31 -3.71 7.00
N LEU A 41 -28.35 -4.46 7.56
CA LEU A 41 -27.21 -4.95 6.79
C LEU A 41 -27.59 -6.22 6.02
N THR A 42 -27.20 -6.26 4.76
CA THR A 42 -27.37 -7.42 3.86
C THR A 42 -26.02 -7.98 3.43
N GLU A 43 -26.01 -9.19 2.91
CA GLU A 43 -24.81 -9.80 2.35
C GLU A 43 -24.25 -8.92 1.22
N SER A 44 -22.94 -8.69 1.23
CA SER A 44 -22.23 -7.89 0.22
C SER A 44 -20.78 -8.31 0.10
N PRO A 45 -20.21 -8.33 -1.12
CA PRO A 45 -18.81 -8.69 -1.32
C PRO A 45 -17.84 -7.71 -0.68
N VAL A 46 -18.27 -6.47 -0.43
CA VAL A 46 -17.41 -5.40 0.10
C VAL A 46 -18.07 -4.70 1.29
N LEU A 47 -17.26 -4.47 2.33
CA LEU A 47 -17.65 -3.74 3.53
C LEU A 47 -16.65 -2.61 3.81
N PHE A 48 -17.15 -1.37 3.89
CA PHE A 48 -16.38 -0.21 4.36
C PHE A 48 -16.65 0.03 5.85
N LEU A 49 -15.59 0.11 6.65
CA LEU A 49 -15.67 0.35 8.09
C LEU A 49 -15.14 1.72 8.45
N SER A 50 -15.99 2.57 9.05
CA SER A 50 -15.53 3.81 9.68
C SER A 50 -14.87 3.53 11.05
N ASP A 51 -14.13 4.50 11.58
CA ASP A 51 -13.52 4.43 12.91
C ASP A 51 -14.60 4.26 13.99
N SER A 52 -15.55 5.18 14.04
CA SER A 52 -16.68 5.16 14.99
C SER A 52 -17.91 5.80 14.36
N LEU A 53 -19.05 5.66 15.01
CA LEU A 53 -20.24 6.39 14.64
C LEU A 53 -20.05 7.90 14.80
N LYS A 54 -20.69 8.69 13.95
CA LYS A 54 -20.74 10.14 14.01
C LYS A 54 -22.10 10.62 14.46
N TYR A 55 -22.14 11.53 15.41
CA TYR A 55 -23.36 12.20 15.82
C TYR A 55 -23.35 13.65 15.36
N ARG A 56 -24.29 14.04 14.54
CA ARG A 56 -24.48 15.41 14.07
C ARG A 56 -25.96 15.74 13.92
N LEU A 57 -26.38 16.84 14.56
CA LEU A 57 -27.74 17.39 14.42
C LEU A 57 -28.86 16.35 14.62
N GLY A 58 -28.70 15.49 15.64
CA GLY A 58 -29.70 14.45 15.94
C GLY A 58 -29.57 13.17 15.11
N THR A 59 -28.64 13.12 14.16
CA THR A 59 -28.45 11.97 13.25
C THR A 59 -27.16 11.23 13.59
N ILE A 60 -27.22 9.89 13.58
CA ILE A 60 -26.07 9.00 13.73
C ILE A 60 -25.72 8.41 12.37
N SER A 61 -24.44 8.37 12.05
CA SER A 61 -23.95 7.81 10.77
C SER A 61 -22.53 7.26 10.89
N CYS A 62 -22.19 6.28 10.05
CA CYS A 62 -20.79 5.79 9.92
C CYS A 62 -19.92 6.82 9.21
N PHE A 63 -20.42 7.40 8.14
CA PHE A 63 -19.76 8.41 7.33
C PHE A 63 -20.70 9.59 7.08
N SER A 64 -20.17 10.78 6.90
CA SER A 64 -20.95 11.95 6.45
C SER A 64 -21.38 11.81 4.98
N LYS A 65 -22.36 12.59 4.55
CA LYS A 65 -22.82 12.60 3.13
C LYS A 65 -21.66 12.82 2.14
N ALA A 66 -20.74 13.73 2.45
CA ALA A 66 -19.57 14.01 1.61
C ALA A 66 -18.60 12.83 1.55
N GLU A 67 -18.40 12.10 2.66
CA GLU A 67 -17.55 10.92 2.70
C GLU A 67 -18.17 9.75 1.92
N VAL A 68 -19.48 9.54 2.01
CA VAL A 68 -20.19 8.54 1.18
C VAL A 68 -20.15 8.93 -0.30
N ALA A 69 -20.31 10.19 -0.63
CA ALA A 69 -20.19 10.66 -2.00
C ALA A 69 -18.80 10.36 -2.60
N LEU A 70 -17.73 10.54 -1.79
CA LEU A 70 -16.38 10.17 -2.20
C LEU A 70 -16.21 8.66 -2.39
N ILE A 71 -16.76 7.84 -1.49
CA ILE A 71 -16.76 6.38 -1.64
C ILE A 71 -17.47 6.00 -2.95
N ASN A 72 -18.65 6.55 -3.20
CA ASN A 72 -19.41 6.33 -4.43
C ASN A 72 -18.69 6.79 -5.70
N ASP A 73 -17.86 7.85 -5.62
CA ASP A 73 -17.06 8.30 -6.76
C ASP A 73 -15.92 7.30 -7.06
N CYS A 74 -15.33 6.72 -6.03
CA CYS A 74 -14.20 5.79 -6.16
C CYS A 74 -14.61 4.33 -6.40
N TYR A 75 -15.80 3.93 -5.94
CA TYR A 75 -16.30 2.56 -6.02
C TYR A 75 -17.77 2.55 -6.44
N LYS A 76 -18.08 1.86 -7.54
CA LYS A 76 -19.41 1.88 -8.20
C LYS A 76 -20.25 0.64 -7.96
N GLU A 77 -19.63 -0.42 -7.42
CA GLU A 77 -20.30 -1.70 -7.19
C GLU A 77 -21.05 -1.71 -5.84
N SER A 78 -21.76 -2.82 -5.57
CA SER A 78 -22.48 -2.99 -4.31
C SER A 78 -21.55 -3.12 -3.11
N TYR A 79 -21.84 -2.41 -2.03
CA TYR A 79 -21.11 -2.46 -0.78
C TYR A 79 -22.02 -2.19 0.43
N GLN A 80 -21.55 -2.54 1.61
CA GLN A 80 -22.14 -2.17 2.89
C GLN A 80 -21.23 -1.22 3.67
N ILE A 81 -21.81 -0.46 4.58
CA ILE A 81 -21.12 0.47 5.48
C ILE A 81 -21.42 0.09 6.92
N ALA A 82 -20.39 0.05 7.76
CA ALA A 82 -20.57 -0.09 9.20
C ALA A 82 -19.50 0.72 9.96
N ALA A 83 -19.65 0.84 11.28
CA ALA A 83 -18.65 1.41 12.14
C ALA A 83 -17.90 0.31 12.90
N SER A 84 -16.59 0.45 13.05
CA SER A 84 -15.76 -0.48 13.83
C SER A 84 -16.03 -0.37 15.33
N VAL A 85 -16.35 0.83 15.80
CA VAL A 85 -16.81 1.11 17.16
C VAL A 85 -18.24 1.63 17.08
N LYS A 86 -19.15 0.96 17.76
CA LYS A 86 -20.60 1.24 17.71
C LYS A 86 -21.04 2.46 18.54
N CYS A 87 -20.13 3.11 19.23
CA CYS A 87 -20.38 4.34 19.97
C CYS A 87 -19.99 5.57 19.14
N PRO A 88 -20.75 6.68 19.24
CA PRO A 88 -20.46 7.89 18.49
C PRO A 88 -19.27 8.66 19.04
N SER A 89 -18.52 9.33 18.13
CA SER A 89 -17.47 10.29 18.45
C SER A 89 -16.29 9.74 19.28
N VAL A 90 -16.04 8.43 19.23
CA VAL A 90 -14.93 7.79 19.92
C VAL A 90 -13.63 8.04 19.18
N LYS A 91 -12.60 8.44 19.91
CA LYS A 91 -11.22 8.61 19.41
C LYS A 91 -10.39 7.37 19.73
N GLU A 92 -9.31 7.15 18.98
CA GLU A 92 -8.39 6.03 19.24
C GLU A 92 -7.84 6.04 20.67
N ALA A 93 -7.59 7.23 21.26
CA ALA A 93 -7.10 7.39 22.62
C ALA A 93 -8.11 6.94 23.71
N ASP A 94 -9.41 6.88 23.38
CA ASP A 94 -10.46 6.43 24.31
C ASP A 94 -10.56 4.90 24.38
N MET A 95 -9.89 4.19 23.45
CA MET A 95 -10.00 2.76 23.31
C MET A 95 -8.91 2.02 24.08
N SER A 96 -9.22 1.66 25.33
CA SER A 96 -8.40 0.70 26.09
C SER A 96 -8.45 -0.69 25.45
N PRO A 97 -7.46 -1.56 25.73
CA PRO A 97 -7.50 -2.96 25.26
C PRO A 97 -8.79 -3.70 25.61
N ASN A 98 -9.34 -3.46 26.79
CA ASN A 98 -10.62 -4.02 27.23
C ASN A 98 -11.80 -3.53 26.36
N ASN A 99 -11.91 -2.22 26.15
CA ASN A 99 -12.95 -1.64 25.30
C ASN A 99 -12.87 -2.14 23.86
N MET A 100 -11.63 -2.31 23.35
CA MET A 100 -11.42 -2.87 22.00
C MET A 100 -11.93 -4.30 21.91
N ASN A 101 -11.68 -5.15 22.91
CA ASN A 101 -12.14 -6.54 22.91
C ASN A 101 -13.67 -6.61 22.96
N LEU A 102 -14.32 -5.79 23.78
CA LEU A 102 -15.79 -5.74 23.86
C LEU A 102 -16.40 -5.29 22.52
N CYS A 103 -15.91 -4.20 21.93
CA CYS A 103 -16.38 -3.72 20.64
C CYS A 103 -16.07 -4.68 19.48
N ARG A 104 -15.02 -5.50 19.60
CA ARG A 104 -14.66 -6.47 18.58
C ARG A 104 -15.75 -7.53 18.35
N ALA A 105 -16.41 -7.99 19.39
CA ALA A 105 -17.52 -8.93 19.25
C ALA A 105 -18.65 -8.36 18.37
N HIS A 106 -19.00 -7.09 18.55
CA HIS A 106 -19.98 -6.40 17.68
C HIS A 106 -19.49 -6.27 16.24
N LEU A 107 -18.21 -5.97 16.05
CA LEU A 107 -17.62 -5.87 14.72
C LEU A 107 -17.61 -7.21 13.98
N GLU A 108 -17.24 -8.29 14.67
CA GLU A 108 -17.26 -9.64 14.11
C GLU A 108 -18.68 -10.08 13.74
N ALA A 109 -19.68 -9.81 14.58
CA ALA A 109 -21.08 -10.07 14.26
C ALA A 109 -21.55 -9.28 13.01
N THR A 110 -21.06 -8.05 12.83
CA THR A 110 -21.31 -7.28 11.61
C THR A 110 -20.73 -7.99 10.37
N ILE A 111 -19.48 -8.45 10.46
CA ILE A 111 -18.78 -9.14 9.36
C ILE A 111 -19.48 -10.47 9.06
N ASP A 112 -19.88 -11.24 10.07
CA ASP A 112 -20.59 -12.52 9.91
C ASP A 112 -21.95 -12.34 9.24
N LYS A 113 -22.62 -11.20 9.47
CA LYS A 113 -23.89 -10.89 8.81
C LYS A 113 -23.70 -10.46 7.36
N VAL A 114 -22.75 -9.57 7.09
CA VAL A 114 -22.47 -9.04 5.73
C VAL A 114 -21.76 -10.07 4.86
N LYS A 115 -21.00 -10.99 5.44
CA LYS A 115 -20.18 -12.00 4.76
C LYS A 115 -19.30 -11.44 3.63
N PRO A 116 -18.56 -10.36 3.87
CA PRO A 116 -17.76 -9.74 2.82
C PRO A 116 -16.56 -10.61 2.44
N LYS A 117 -16.19 -10.60 1.16
CA LYS A 117 -14.89 -11.10 0.72
C LYS A 117 -13.77 -10.12 1.07
N LEU A 118 -14.09 -8.82 1.05
CA LEU A 118 -13.14 -7.72 1.19
C LEU A 118 -13.68 -6.67 2.18
N VAL A 119 -12.86 -6.32 3.17
CA VAL A 119 -13.16 -5.30 4.19
C VAL A 119 -12.16 -4.17 4.08
N PHE A 120 -12.66 -2.95 3.98
CA PHE A 120 -11.87 -1.72 3.99
C PHE A 120 -12.01 -0.98 5.34
N PRO A 121 -11.12 -1.20 6.31
CA PRO A 121 -11.05 -0.32 7.48
C PRO A 121 -10.51 1.04 7.05
N CYS A 122 -11.34 2.08 7.24
CA CYS A 122 -11.05 3.46 6.87
C CYS A 122 -10.47 4.21 8.07
N GLY A 123 -9.15 4.32 8.13
CA GLY A 123 -8.44 5.01 9.21
C GLY A 123 -7.77 4.10 10.24
N ASN A 124 -7.11 4.73 11.22
CA ASN A 124 -6.28 4.02 12.20
C ASN A 124 -7.09 3.16 13.17
N LEU A 125 -8.19 3.69 13.70
CA LEU A 125 -8.98 2.97 14.70
C LEU A 125 -9.65 1.74 14.10
N ALA A 126 -10.29 1.88 12.93
CA ALA A 126 -10.91 0.76 12.23
C ALA A 126 -9.87 -0.33 11.88
N MET A 127 -8.69 0.07 11.41
CA MET A 127 -7.57 -0.85 11.15
C MET A 127 -7.12 -1.57 12.43
N LYS A 128 -6.93 -0.84 13.52
CA LYS A 128 -6.48 -1.40 14.81
C LYS A 128 -7.48 -2.38 15.40
N MET A 129 -8.77 -2.12 15.23
CA MET A 129 -9.84 -3.01 15.66
C MET A 129 -9.80 -4.38 14.97
N LEU A 130 -9.44 -4.44 13.69
CA LEU A 130 -9.38 -5.68 12.92
C LEU A 130 -8.03 -6.40 13.03
N ILE A 131 -6.95 -5.69 12.70
CA ILE A 131 -5.62 -6.31 12.51
C ILE A 131 -4.61 -5.96 13.61
N LYS A 132 -5.03 -5.22 14.65
CA LYS A 132 -4.18 -4.81 15.80
C LYS A 132 -2.91 -4.05 15.40
N LYS A 133 -2.93 -3.33 14.26
CA LYS A 133 -1.81 -2.53 13.76
C LYS A 133 -2.20 -1.05 13.73
N SER A 134 -1.19 -0.17 13.78
CA SER A 134 -1.32 1.29 13.67
C SER A 134 -0.43 1.82 12.55
N GLY A 135 -0.59 3.09 12.17
CA GLY A 135 0.20 3.74 11.13
C GLY A 135 -0.38 3.51 9.73
N ILE A 136 -1.58 4.05 9.49
CA ILE A 136 -2.34 3.88 8.24
C ILE A 136 -1.50 4.21 7.00
N THR A 137 -0.65 5.24 7.04
CA THR A 137 0.17 5.67 5.91
C THR A 137 1.09 4.56 5.39
N SER A 138 1.65 3.74 6.28
CA SER A 138 2.55 2.64 5.91
C SER A 138 1.84 1.29 5.70
N LYS A 139 0.57 1.19 6.09
CA LYS A 139 -0.21 -0.06 6.07
C LYS A 139 -1.32 -0.05 5.01
N ARG A 140 -1.69 1.13 4.48
CA ARG A 140 -2.72 1.24 3.44
C ARG A 140 -2.38 0.40 2.21
N GLY A 141 -3.40 -0.16 1.59
CA GLY A 141 -3.28 -0.98 0.39
C GLY A 141 -2.64 -2.35 0.59
N LYS A 142 -2.11 -2.67 1.79
CA LYS A 142 -1.60 -4.02 2.11
C LYS A 142 -2.74 -4.93 2.55
N SER A 143 -2.67 -6.19 2.16
CA SER A 143 -3.71 -7.18 2.47
C SER A 143 -3.37 -7.97 3.73
N TYR A 144 -4.40 -8.28 4.51
CA TYR A 144 -4.32 -9.10 5.72
C TYR A 144 -5.49 -10.08 5.73
N GLU A 145 -5.23 -11.33 6.08
CA GLU A 145 -6.29 -12.30 6.31
C GLU A 145 -6.95 -12.05 7.66
N PHE A 146 -8.27 -12.18 7.70
CA PHE A 146 -9.05 -12.07 8.91
C PHE A 146 -10.08 -13.19 8.96
N THR A 147 -10.27 -13.77 10.16
CA THR A 147 -11.27 -14.80 10.41
C THR A 147 -12.04 -14.40 11.66
N THR A 148 -13.36 -14.35 11.57
CA THR A 148 -14.26 -14.11 12.73
C THR A 148 -14.28 -15.32 13.66
N ALA A 149 -14.77 -15.13 14.87
CA ALA A 149 -14.98 -16.22 15.83
C ALA A 149 -15.97 -17.30 15.29
N MET A 150 -16.90 -16.92 14.41
CA MET A 150 -17.83 -17.85 13.75
C MET A 150 -17.24 -18.52 12.50
N GLY A 151 -15.98 -18.22 12.14
CA GLY A 151 -15.25 -18.88 11.06
C GLY A 151 -15.37 -18.22 9.68
N HIS A 152 -16.05 -17.07 9.54
CA HIS A 152 -16.06 -16.35 8.27
C HIS A 152 -14.67 -15.77 7.96
N ARG A 153 -14.18 -16.02 6.73
CA ARG A 153 -12.88 -15.55 6.26
C ARG A 153 -13.03 -14.41 5.26
N CYS A 154 -12.28 -13.34 5.47
CA CYS A 154 -12.23 -12.22 4.53
C CYS A 154 -10.83 -11.62 4.45
N ILE A 155 -10.60 -10.83 3.41
CA ILE A 155 -9.38 -10.04 3.25
C ILE A 155 -9.64 -8.64 3.78
N VAL A 156 -8.72 -8.12 4.57
CA VAL A 156 -8.74 -6.76 5.12
C VAL A 156 -7.68 -5.92 4.42
N VAL A 157 -8.07 -4.82 3.80
CA VAL A 157 -7.16 -3.87 3.17
C VAL A 157 -7.38 -2.49 3.78
N PRO A 158 -6.49 -2.02 4.67
CA PRO A 158 -6.60 -0.69 5.25
C PRO A 158 -6.49 0.40 4.18
N ILE A 159 -7.32 1.43 4.30
CA ILE A 159 -7.33 2.60 3.41
C ILE A 159 -7.41 3.89 4.22
N PHE A 160 -7.07 5.01 3.61
CA PHE A 160 -7.28 6.30 4.24
C PHE A 160 -8.74 6.50 4.61
N HIS A 161 -9.00 7.22 5.70
CA HIS A 161 -10.37 7.62 6.02
C HIS A 161 -10.84 8.66 4.98
N PRO A 162 -12.06 8.56 4.42
CA PRO A 162 -12.56 9.50 3.40
C PRO A 162 -12.47 10.96 3.82
N TYR A 163 -12.62 11.26 5.13
CA TYR A 163 -12.41 12.60 5.65
C TYR A 163 -10.99 13.13 5.42
N SER A 164 -9.98 12.28 5.54
CA SER A 164 -8.59 12.64 5.24
C SER A 164 -8.41 13.01 3.76
N CYS A 165 -9.12 12.30 2.87
CA CYS A 165 -9.09 12.58 1.44
C CYS A 165 -9.77 13.91 1.08
N ILE A 166 -10.87 14.24 1.77
CA ILE A 166 -11.55 15.55 1.60
C ILE A 166 -10.65 16.69 2.09
N LYS A 167 -9.89 16.48 3.15
CA LYS A 167 -8.95 17.48 3.69
C LYS A 167 -7.70 17.63 2.84
N GLU A 168 -7.18 16.53 2.31
CA GLU A 168 -5.95 16.46 1.53
C GLU A 168 -6.21 15.71 0.20
N PRO A 169 -6.50 16.45 -0.89
CA PRO A 169 -6.86 15.85 -2.19
C PRO A 169 -5.88 14.79 -2.72
N ARG A 170 -4.59 14.92 -2.41
CA ARG A 170 -3.56 13.92 -2.74
C ARG A 170 -3.88 12.51 -2.20
N HIS A 171 -4.57 12.41 -1.06
CA HIS A 171 -5.00 11.13 -0.51
C HIS A 171 -6.11 10.48 -1.30
N THR A 172 -6.89 11.25 -2.08
CA THR A 172 -8.01 10.72 -2.88
C THR A 172 -7.55 9.77 -3.96
N VAL A 173 -6.43 10.08 -4.62
CA VAL A 173 -5.89 9.19 -5.66
C VAL A 173 -5.45 7.87 -5.06
N LEU A 174 -4.72 7.94 -3.93
CA LEU A 174 -4.28 6.74 -3.21
C LEU A 174 -5.46 5.92 -2.68
N PHE A 175 -6.48 6.58 -2.16
CA PHE A 175 -7.73 5.96 -1.70
C PHE A 175 -8.42 5.19 -2.83
N ARG A 176 -8.58 5.84 -4.01
CA ARG A 176 -9.17 5.22 -5.20
C ARG A 176 -8.35 4.02 -5.68
N THR A 177 -7.03 4.17 -5.77
CA THR A 177 -6.12 3.12 -6.21
C THR A 177 -6.16 1.91 -5.29
N ASP A 178 -6.11 2.12 -3.95
CA ASP A 178 -6.18 1.01 -2.98
C ASP A 178 -7.48 0.22 -3.10
N ILE A 179 -8.61 0.91 -3.27
CA ILE A 179 -9.92 0.28 -3.45
C ILE A 179 -9.96 -0.53 -4.75
N GLN A 180 -9.56 0.07 -5.87
CA GLN A 180 -9.61 -0.58 -7.18
C GLN A 180 -8.72 -1.82 -7.23
N ASN A 181 -7.47 -1.70 -6.78
CA ASN A 181 -6.51 -2.80 -6.77
C ASN A 181 -6.99 -3.96 -5.89
N ALA A 182 -7.49 -3.67 -4.69
CA ALA A 182 -7.99 -4.71 -3.79
C ALA A 182 -9.26 -5.37 -4.35
N TYR A 183 -10.18 -4.61 -4.93
CA TYR A 183 -11.39 -5.14 -5.55
C TYR A 183 -11.05 -6.06 -6.73
N GLU A 184 -10.20 -5.61 -7.64
CA GLU A 184 -9.77 -6.40 -8.79
C GLU A 184 -9.11 -7.72 -8.38
N LYS A 185 -8.22 -7.67 -7.39
CA LYS A 185 -7.48 -8.84 -6.91
C LYS A 185 -8.37 -9.82 -6.13
N TYR A 186 -9.13 -9.33 -5.14
CA TYR A 186 -9.79 -10.20 -4.15
C TYR A 186 -11.26 -10.48 -4.42
N VAL A 187 -11.94 -9.64 -5.18
CA VAL A 187 -13.35 -9.85 -5.56
C VAL A 187 -13.48 -10.39 -6.98
N LEU A 188 -12.78 -9.78 -7.95
CA LEU A 188 -12.80 -10.21 -9.35
C LEU A 188 -11.81 -11.34 -9.67
N GLY A 189 -10.87 -11.65 -8.76
CA GLY A 189 -9.88 -12.70 -8.95
C GLY A 189 -8.84 -12.42 -10.04
N LYS A 190 -8.63 -11.16 -10.42
CA LYS A 190 -7.59 -10.80 -11.38
C LYS A 190 -6.22 -11.10 -10.78
N LYS A 191 -5.43 -11.92 -11.47
CA LYS A 191 -4.03 -12.17 -11.10
C LYS A 191 -3.18 -10.99 -11.56
N SER A 192 -2.26 -10.53 -10.72
CA SER A 192 -1.20 -9.63 -11.20
C SER A 192 -0.33 -10.41 -12.19
N GLU A 193 -0.25 -9.94 -13.43
CA GLU A 193 0.69 -10.48 -14.40
C GLU A 193 2.11 -10.07 -14.01
N GLY A 194 2.89 -11.00 -13.50
CA GLY A 194 4.26 -10.76 -13.12
C GLY A 194 5.04 -12.03 -12.81
N ASN A 195 5.36 -12.81 -13.85
CA ASN A 195 6.50 -13.72 -13.77
C ASN A 195 7.78 -12.89 -13.94
N PHE A 196 8.31 -12.38 -12.83
CA PHE A 196 9.61 -11.72 -12.85
C PHE A 196 10.72 -12.76 -12.95
N SER A 197 11.37 -12.82 -14.10
CA SER A 197 12.55 -13.64 -14.32
C SER A 197 13.79 -12.79 -14.16
N TYR A 198 14.73 -13.21 -13.31
CA TYR A 198 16.03 -12.57 -13.21
C TYR A 198 17.16 -13.59 -13.29
N LYS A 199 18.32 -13.14 -13.71
CA LYS A 199 19.55 -13.92 -13.77
C LYS A 199 20.63 -13.23 -12.97
N VAL A 200 21.20 -13.91 -11.98
CA VAL A 200 22.40 -13.45 -11.26
C VAL A 200 23.62 -13.84 -12.07
N LEU A 201 24.46 -12.85 -12.42
CA LEU A 201 25.68 -13.06 -13.20
C LEU A 201 26.85 -13.23 -12.21
N THR A 202 27.42 -14.42 -12.17
CA THR A 202 28.52 -14.74 -11.24
C THR A 202 29.85 -15.05 -11.95
N LYS A 203 29.84 -15.01 -13.29
CA LYS A 203 31.03 -15.18 -14.12
C LYS A 203 31.29 -13.94 -14.95
N VAL A 204 32.56 -13.54 -15.08
CA VAL A 204 32.94 -12.35 -15.83
C VAL A 204 32.57 -12.42 -17.30
N GLU A 205 32.62 -13.62 -17.89
CA GLU A 205 32.22 -13.86 -19.26
C GLU A 205 30.75 -13.53 -19.50
N GLU A 206 29.87 -13.89 -18.55
CA GLU A 206 28.44 -13.55 -18.63
C GLU A 206 28.20 -12.03 -18.59
N VAL A 207 29.00 -11.30 -17.78
CA VAL A 207 28.91 -9.83 -17.72
C VAL A 207 29.47 -9.22 -19.01
N GLN A 208 30.51 -9.81 -19.60
CA GLN A 208 31.03 -9.38 -20.90
C GLN A 208 30.00 -9.57 -22.01
N ASP A 209 29.38 -10.77 -22.10
CA ASP A 209 28.35 -11.07 -23.08
C ASP A 209 27.18 -10.07 -22.97
N LEU A 210 26.77 -9.76 -21.73
CA LEU A 210 25.75 -8.74 -21.50
C LEU A 210 26.20 -7.36 -21.98
N ALA A 211 27.44 -6.96 -21.68
CA ALA A 211 27.98 -5.68 -22.09
C ALA A 211 28.09 -5.56 -23.62
N ASP A 212 28.50 -6.63 -24.28
CA ASP A 212 28.58 -6.64 -25.75
C ASP A 212 27.21 -6.64 -26.42
N LYS A 213 26.22 -7.34 -25.84
CA LYS A 213 24.83 -7.32 -26.27
C LYS A 213 24.18 -5.92 -26.13
N LEU A 214 24.53 -5.17 -25.08
CA LEU A 214 23.91 -3.88 -24.75
C LEU A 214 24.74 -2.66 -25.21
N ARG A 215 25.99 -2.83 -25.61
CA ARG A 215 26.94 -1.75 -25.98
C ARG A 215 26.40 -0.77 -27.00
N ASP A 216 25.74 -1.26 -28.04
CA ASP A 216 25.17 -0.45 -29.12
C ASP A 216 23.64 -0.47 -29.16
N SER A 217 23.02 -1.01 -28.11
CA SER A 217 21.58 -1.16 -28.00
C SER A 217 20.91 0.19 -27.74
N SER A 218 19.82 0.45 -28.43
CA SER A 218 18.88 1.56 -28.17
C SER A 218 17.78 1.20 -27.15
N LYS A 219 17.85 0.00 -26.56
CA LYS A 219 16.86 -0.47 -25.57
C LYS A 219 16.81 0.46 -24.37
N THR A 220 15.62 0.56 -23.77
CA THR A 220 15.45 1.18 -22.46
C THR A 220 15.82 0.16 -21.38
N LEU A 221 16.69 0.56 -20.48
CA LEU A 221 17.16 -0.24 -19.35
C LEU A 221 16.77 0.45 -18.05
N ALA A 222 16.03 -0.24 -17.19
CA ALA A 222 15.89 0.18 -15.80
C ALA A 222 17.13 -0.24 -15.03
N VAL A 223 17.65 0.66 -14.19
CA VAL A 223 18.89 0.44 -13.43
C VAL A 223 18.64 0.85 -11.99
N ASP A 224 19.13 0.02 -11.07
CA ASP A 224 19.07 0.25 -9.64
C ASP A 224 20.31 -0.31 -8.97
N ILE A 225 20.77 0.28 -7.86
CA ILE A 225 21.92 -0.18 -7.09
C ILE A 225 21.55 -0.41 -5.63
N GLU A 226 22.12 -1.44 -5.04
CA GLU A 226 22.12 -1.64 -3.59
C GLU A 226 23.48 -1.28 -3.03
N THR A 227 23.49 -0.61 -1.88
CA THR A 227 24.72 -0.06 -1.28
C THR A 227 24.85 -0.45 0.18
N THR A 228 26.07 -0.39 0.73
CA THR A 228 26.34 -0.67 2.15
C THR A 228 25.77 0.40 3.10
N GLY A 229 25.43 1.59 2.57
CA GLY A 229 24.86 2.71 3.30
C GLY A 229 24.56 3.88 2.38
N LEU A 230 24.31 5.06 2.94
CA LEU A 230 23.83 6.23 2.19
C LEU A 230 24.91 7.24 1.81
N ASN A 231 26.12 7.07 2.30
CA ASN A 231 27.23 8.00 2.05
C ASN A 231 28.05 7.56 0.83
N PHE A 232 27.77 8.14 -0.32
CA PHE A 232 28.43 7.79 -1.58
C PHE A 232 29.96 7.98 -1.58
N LEU A 233 30.55 8.68 -0.60
CA LEU A 233 32.01 8.85 -0.49
C LEU A 233 32.68 7.68 0.21
N THR A 234 32.00 6.99 1.10
CA THR A 234 32.57 5.94 1.98
C THR A 234 31.93 4.57 1.78
N ASP A 235 30.67 4.55 1.35
CA ASP A 235 29.92 3.31 1.18
C ASP A 235 30.11 2.72 -0.22
N LEU A 236 29.90 1.41 -0.32
CA LEU A 236 30.19 0.64 -1.52
C LEU A 236 28.90 0.22 -2.23
N ILE A 237 28.97 0.02 -3.54
CA ILE A 237 27.91 -0.59 -4.32
C ILE A 237 28.01 -2.11 -4.15
N GLN A 238 27.03 -2.73 -3.49
CA GLN A 238 26.97 -4.16 -3.26
C GLN A 238 26.47 -4.93 -4.48
N THR A 239 25.43 -4.41 -5.14
CA THR A 239 24.87 -5.00 -6.34
C THR A 239 24.39 -3.93 -7.30
N ILE A 240 24.33 -4.29 -8.58
CA ILE A 240 23.64 -3.49 -9.59
C ILE A 240 22.65 -4.39 -10.33
N SER A 241 21.41 -3.95 -10.44
CA SER A 241 20.40 -4.58 -11.26
C SER A 241 20.16 -3.78 -12.55
N ILE A 242 20.08 -4.49 -13.66
CA ILE A 242 19.82 -3.93 -14.99
C ILE A 242 18.68 -4.73 -15.60
N SER A 243 17.59 -4.06 -15.94
CA SER A 243 16.40 -4.71 -16.48
C SER A 243 16.06 -4.13 -17.85
N SER A 244 15.81 -5.01 -18.82
CA SER A 244 15.10 -4.69 -20.04
C SER A 244 13.64 -5.13 -19.88
N HIS A 245 12.81 -4.89 -20.89
CA HIS A 245 11.44 -5.43 -20.91
C HIS A 245 11.40 -6.97 -20.88
N GLU A 246 12.47 -7.65 -21.32
CA GLU A 246 12.49 -9.09 -21.50
C GLU A 246 13.13 -9.84 -20.33
N GLN A 247 14.13 -9.22 -19.69
CA GLN A 247 15.00 -9.89 -18.72
C GLN A 247 15.62 -8.91 -17.74
N THR A 248 15.78 -9.35 -16.52
CA THR A 248 16.56 -8.68 -15.47
C THR A 248 17.86 -9.42 -15.21
N TRP A 249 18.96 -8.67 -15.10
CA TRP A 249 20.27 -9.16 -14.70
C TRP A 249 20.69 -8.49 -13.41
N VAL A 250 21.23 -9.28 -12.48
CA VAL A 250 21.79 -8.80 -11.23
C VAL A 250 23.28 -9.13 -11.22
N ILE A 251 24.11 -8.13 -11.00
CA ILE A 251 25.56 -8.28 -10.93
C ILE A 251 25.98 -7.99 -9.47
N PRO A 252 26.36 -9.02 -8.68
CA PRO A 252 26.93 -8.79 -7.35
C PRO A 252 28.29 -8.13 -7.50
N LEU A 253 28.57 -7.08 -6.74
CA LEU A 253 29.80 -6.28 -6.81
C LEU A 253 30.57 -6.36 -5.48
N ASP A 254 30.62 -5.29 -4.70
CA ASP A 254 31.35 -5.27 -3.43
C ASP A 254 30.58 -5.91 -2.27
N HIS A 255 30.00 -7.11 -2.49
CA HIS A 255 29.38 -7.95 -1.48
C HIS A 255 30.37 -9.03 -0.99
N LYS A 256 30.25 -9.45 0.28
CA LYS A 256 31.19 -10.41 0.91
C LYS A 256 31.36 -11.74 0.15
N ASP A 257 30.30 -12.21 -0.50
CA ASP A 257 30.26 -13.47 -1.25
C ASP A 257 30.34 -13.26 -2.77
N SER A 258 30.64 -12.03 -3.22
CA SER A 258 30.72 -11.71 -4.65
C SER A 258 32.07 -12.14 -5.24
N PRO A 259 32.05 -12.76 -6.45
CA PRO A 259 33.27 -13.01 -7.21
C PRO A 259 33.88 -11.73 -7.77
N PHE A 260 33.17 -10.62 -7.72
CA PHE A 260 33.56 -9.33 -8.33
C PHE A 260 33.86 -8.24 -7.27
N ARG A 261 34.08 -8.63 -6.00
CA ARG A 261 34.46 -7.67 -4.95
C ARG A 261 35.86 -7.11 -5.16
N LYS A 262 36.13 -5.97 -4.58
CA LYS A 262 37.46 -5.34 -4.64
C LYS A 262 38.54 -6.31 -4.14
N GLY A 263 39.58 -6.49 -4.97
CA GLY A 263 40.67 -7.44 -4.73
C GLY A 263 40.55 -8.78 -5.47
N GLU A 264 39.38 -9.11 -6.00
CA GLU A 264 39.22 -10.29 -6.84
C GLU A 264 39.73 -10.03 -8.30
N PRO A 265 40.19 -11.06 -9.01
CA PRO A 265 40.78 -10.91 -10.35
C PRO A 265 39.84 -10.24 -11.35
N ASP A 266 38.56 -10.52 -11.29
CA ASP A 266 37.56 -10.07 -12.26
C ASP A 266 36.94 -8.72 -11.92
N TYR A 267 37.31 -8.09 -10.80
CA TYR A 267 36.76 -6.81 -10.34
C TYR A 267 36.86 -5.71 -11.41
N ALA A 268 38.06 -5.44 -11.91
CA ALA A 268 38.30 -4.37 -12.86
C ALA A 268 37.58 -4.60 -14.20
N GLN A 269 37.56 -5.84 -14.65
CA GLN A 269 36.91 -6.20 -15.92
C GLN A 269 35.38 -6.09 -15.80
N THR A 270 34.79 -6.52 -14.68
CA THR A 270 33.35 -6.37 -14.42
C THR A 270 32.93 -4.89 -14.43
N TRP A 271 33.66 -4.02 -13.72
CA TRP A 271 33.39 -2.57 -13.74
C TRP A 271 33.55 -1.94 -15.12
N LYS A 272 34.49 -2.42 -15.92
CA LYS A 272 34.65 -1.99 -17.32
C LYS A 272 33.45 -2.37 -18.17
N CYS A 273 32.87 -3.54 -17.94
CA CYS A 273 31.63 -3.98 -18.60
C CYS A 273 30.41 -3.15 -18.18
N VAL A 274 30.23 -2.94 -16.87
CA VAL A 274 29.16 -2.09 -16.34
C VAL A 274 29.26 -0.66 -16.95
N ARG A 275 30.47 -0.11 -17.02
CA ARG A 275 30.70 1.19 -17.65
C ARG A 275 30.25 1.21 -19.11
N LYS A 276 30.63 0.20 -19.92
CA LYS A 276 30.18 0.10 -21.32
C LYS A 276 28.67 0.16 -21.48
N ILE A 277 27.93 -0.49 -20.58
CA ILE A 277 26.46 -0.51 -20.60
C ILE A 277 25.91 0.88 -20.25
N LEU A 278 26.37 1.44 -19.13
CA LEU A 278 25.79 2.67 -18.58
C LEU A 278 26.18 3.94 -19.35
N GLU A 279 27.37 3.97 -19.94
CA GLU A 279 27.84 5.08 -20.74
C GLU A 279 27.42 5.02 -22.22
N ASN A 280 26.72 3.97 -22.65
CA ASN A 280 26.14 3.91 -23.99
C ASN A 280 25.13 5.05 -24.21
N PRO A 281 25.37 6.01 -25.16
CA PRO A 281 24.47 7.15 -25.34
C PRO A 281 23.15 6.79 -26.04
N LYS A 282 23.09 5.65 -26.75
CA LYS A 282 21.91 5.24 -27.55
C LYS A 282 20.77 4.73 -26.68
N GLY A 283 21.07 3.88 -25.68
CA GLY A 283 20.07 3.31 -24.78
C GLY A 283 19.66 4.28 -23.67
N ARG A 284 18.39 4.30 -23.32
CA ARG A 284 17.90 5.04 -22.15
C ARG A 284 18.24 4.27 -20.88
N LYS A 285 18.75 4.95 -19.85
CA LYS A 285 18.89 4.41 -18.50
C LYS A 285 17.87 5.06 -17.58
N VAL A 286 16.94 4.28 -17.11
CA VAL A 286 15.81 4.71 -16.28
C VAL A 286 16.10 4.32 -14.83
N PHE A 287 16.08 5.30 -13.96
CA PHE A 287 16.26 5.17 -12.52
C PHE A 287 15.01 5.66 -11.79
N HIS A 288 14.91 5.34 -10.51
CA HIS A 288 13.98 6.01 -9.62
C HIS A 288 14.74 6.76 -8.53
N ASN A 289 14.77 8.10 -8.58
CA ASN A 289 15.64 8.96 -7.77
C ASN A 289 17.11 8.87 -8.18
N ALA A 290 17.36 8.94 -9.48
CA ALA A 290 18.66 8.80 -10.15
C ALA A 290 19.81 9.54 -9.47
N LYS A 291 19.53 10.65 -8.78
CA LYS A 291 20.55 11.43 -8.05
C LYS A 291 21.32 10.59 -7.04
N PHE A 292 20.67 9.63 -6.39
CA PHE A 292 21.31 8.73 -5.44
C PHE A 292 22.30 7.81 -6.17
N ASP A 293 21.82 7.06 -7.14
CA ASP A 293 22.61 6.07 -7.89
C ASP A 293 23.79 6.71 -8.63
N LEU A 294 23.53 7.83 -9.29
CA LEU A 294 24.57 8.53 -10.07
C LEU A 294 25.73 9.03 -9.22
N LYS A 295 25.49 9.45 -7.98
CA LYS A 295 26.58 9.86 -7.08
C LYS A 295 27.51 8.70 -6.76
N PHE A 296 26.98 7.51 -6.50
CA PHE A 296 27.79 6.32 -6.30
C PHE A 296 28.52 5.93 -7.58
N LEU A 297 27.84 5.87 -8.72
CA LEU A 297 28.42 5.48 -10.00
C LEU A 297 29.57 6.42 -10.41
N ILE A 298 29.46 7.73 -10.18
CA ILE A 298 30.52 8.69 -10.44
C ILE A 298 31.77 8.37 -9.61
N ASN A 299 31.65 7.94 -8.37
CA ASN A 299 32.78 7.50 -7.54
C ASN A 299 33.55 6.30 -8.13
N TYR A 300 32.83 5.44 -8.87
CA TYR A 300 33.41 4.33 -9.62
C TYR A 300 33.88 4.77 -11.04
N GLY A 301 33.87 6.07 -11.32
CA GLY A 301 34.30 6.67 -12.60
C GLY A 301 33.32 6.39 -13.74
N ILE A 302 32.05 6.15 -13.46
CA ILE A 302 31.00 5.88 -14.46
C ILE A 302 30.12 7.11 -14.64
N PHE A 303 30.15 7.69 -15.86
CA PHE A 303 29.35 8.85 -16.24
C PHE A 303 28.17 8.42 -17.10
N THR A 304 27.13 7.92 -16.45
CA THR A 304 25.93 7.38 -17.12
C THR A 304 25.35 8.36 -18.13
N LYS A 305 25.05 7.88 -19.34
CA LYS A 305 24.49 8.67 -20.43
C LYS A 305 23.01 8.37 -20.65
N ASN A 306 22.27 9.36 -21.17
CA ASN A 306 20.85 9.25 -21.51
C ASN A 306 20.00 8.78 -20.30
N VAL A 307 20.14 9.51 -19.20
CA VAL A 307 19.49 9.22 -17.91
C VAL A 307 18.07 9.77 -17.88
N TRP A 308 17.14 8.95 -17.41
CA TRP A 308 15.76 9.28 -17.15
C TRP A 308 15.42 8.93 -15.70
N ASP A 309 14.68 9.79 -15.00
CA ASP A 309 14.32 9.62 -13.59
C ASP A 309 12.81 9.60 -13.44
N THR A 310 12.24 8.43 -13.11
CA THR A 310 10.78 8.25 -12.97
C THR A 310 10.20 9.07 -11.83
N LYS A 311 10.96 9.38 -10.78
CA LYS A 311 10.52 10.24 -9.69
C LYS A 311 10.34 11.69 -10.15
N ILE A 312 11.28 12.20 -10.95
CA ILE A 312 11.20 13.55 -11.53
C ILE A 312 10.11 13.59 -12.60
N MET A 313 10.05 12.60 -13.48
CA MET A 313 9.02 12.51 -14.52
C MET A 313 7.61 12.55 -13.91
N HIS A 314 7.38 11.78 -12.85
CA HIS A 314 6.10 11.78 -12.17
C HIS A 314 5.81 13.11 -11.47
N HIS A 315 6.82 13.75 -10.88
CA HIS A 315 6.66 15.10 -10.31
C HIS A 315 6.24 16.15 -11.34
N LEU A 316 6.73 16.04 -12.57
CA LEU A 316 6.33 16.94 -13.67
C LEU A 316 4.90 16.67 -14.16
N LEU A 317 4.40 15.45 -14.01
CA LEU A 317 3.00 15.12 -14.34
C LEU A 317 2.03 15.63 -13.26
N ASP A 318 2.39 15.46 -11.99
CA ASP A 318 1.61 15.94 -10.85
C ASP A 318 2.51 16.14 -9.61
N GLU A 319 2.76 17.39 -9.26
CA GLU A 319 3.60 17.76 -8.12
C GLU A 319 3.01 17.37 -6.76
N ASN A 320 1.69 17.17 -6.68
CA ASN A 320 0.98 16.87 -5.44
C ASN A 320 0.91 15.37 -5.14
N MET A 321 1.26 14.53 -6.10
CA MET A 321 1.19 13.08 -5.94
C MET A 321 2.40 12.51 -5.19
N PRO A 322 2.23 11.39 -4.45
CA PRO A 322 3.35 10.65 -3.87
C PRO A 322 4.34 10.21 -4.94
N LYS A 323 5.62 10.23 -4.58
CA LYS A 323 6.72 10.00 -5.53
C LYS A 323 7.61 8.82 -5.13
N SER A 324 7.19 8.00 -4.13
CA SER A 324 7.93 6.78 -3.80
C SER A 324 7.70 5.71 -4.87
N LEU A 325 8.71 4.88 -5.13
CA LEU A 325 8.59 3.79 -6.09
C LEU A 325 7.42 2.86 -5.74
N MET A 326 7.24 2.57 -4.45
CA MET A 326 6.13 1.77 -3.95
C MET A 326 4.77 2.37 -4.29
N ASP A 327 4.58 3.67 -4.08
CA ASP A 327 3.31 4.34 -4.40
C ASP A 327 3.07 4.37 -5.91
N LEU A 328 4.12 4.62 -6.71
CA LEU A 328 4.01 4.64 -8.17
C LEU A 328 3.72 3.25 -8.73
N THR A 329 4.33 2.21 -8.19
CA THR A 329 4.07 0.83 -8.62
C THR A 329 2.61 0.44 -8.34
N LYS A 330 2.07 0.80 -7.17
CA LYS A 330 0.66 0.60 -6.86
C LYS A 330 -0.26 1.40 -7.78
N LEU A 331 0.11 2.66 -8.05
CA LEU A 331 -0.69 3.56 -8.87
C LEU A 331 -0.81 3.09 -10.32
N TYR A 332 0.31 2.65 -10.92
CA TYR A 332 0.36 2.34 -12.34
C TYR A 332 0.21 0.86 -12.68
N PHE A 333 0.54 -0.05 -11.76
CA PHE A 333 0.60 -1.48 -12.06
C PHE A 333 -0.26 -2.35 -11.15
N ALA A 334 -0.96 -1.77 -10.18
CA ALA A 334 -1.75 -2.50 -9.19
C ALA A 334 -0.93 -3.56 -8.41
N ASN A 335 0.40 -3.47 -8.43
CA ASN A 335 1.30 -4.41 -7.80
C ASN A 335 1.82 -3.87 -6.47
N GLU A 336 1.94 -4.75 -5.48
CA GLU A 336 2.72 -4.49 -4.29
C GLU A 336 4.17 -4.89 -4.57
N LEU A 337 5.11 -3.94 -4.37
CA LEU A 337 6.49 -4.34 -4.17
C LEU A 337 6.53 -5.04 -2.81
N THR A 338 6.78 -6.32 -2.81
CA THR A 338 7.11 -7.05 -1.58
C THR A 338 8.48 -6.55 -1.12
N ASP A 339 8.58 -6.15 0.15
CA ASP A 339 9.88 -5.94 0.78
C ASP A 339 10.64 -7.28 0.65
N LEU A 340 11.65 -7.32 -0.19
CA LEU A 340 12.58 -8.44 -0.34
C LEU A 340 13.51 -8.55 0.85
#